data_13041589f87366a7564ecfaef8866740
#
_entry.id   13041589f87366a7564ecfaef8866740
#
_cell.length_a   1.000
_cell.length_b   1.000
_cell.length_c   1.000
_cell.angle_alpha   90.00
_cell.angle_beta   90.00
_cell.angle_gamma   90.00
#
_symmetry.space_group_name_H-M   'P 1'
#
loop_
_entity.id
_entity.type
_entity.pdbx_description
1 polymer ?
#
loop_
_entity_poly.entity_id
_entity_poly.type
_entity_poly.pdbx_seq_one_letter_code
_entity_poly.pdbx_strand_id
1 'polypeptide(L)'
;MAPSSLFIGVVSHEGSRFAVSQGPDGLASQLVAAVAGAAVHVNTVDLLPVDSPLVTPETVQGTLTAELQLDRTWAKFLGRPQGMHWWGVHAARWGRRTWQRLHPPSPSMVRRLLNIELSHLDLMRRGLASGAPWVLILEDDGFTSDIQDLSEGLARLMHLSAPPGFVNLSESFTTRELGIDHLLSPVSGVTWAGGRPRSVLQARKPVTNTVCAILYSTSFLTDLVQAMDALPMEPVVPIDWKLNMALMALYEAGRVPAGTCWLVEPAPIRQMSMQPAEILPS
;
A
#
# COMPACT_ATOMS: atom_id res chain seq x y z
N MET A 1 -30.83 -3.17 2.18
CA MET A 1 -29.67 -2.52 1.56
C MET A 1 -29.07 -3.56 0.62
N ALA A 2 -28.75 -3.20 -0.62
CA ALA A 2 -28.00 -4.11 -1.49
C ALA A 2 -26.63 -4.38 -0.85
N PRO A 3 -26.10 -5.62 -0.96
CA PRO A 3 -24.77 -5.90 -0.46
C PRO A 3 -23.76 -4.97 -1.15
N SER A 4 -22.90 -4.35 -0.36
CA SER A 4 -21.85 -3.50 -0.92
C SER A 4 -20.92 -4.39 -1.76
N SER A 5 -20.87 -4.17 -3.07
CA SER A 5 -19.96 -4.91 -3.92
C SER A 5 -18.51 -4.48 -3.66
N LEU A 6 -17.59 -5.45 -3.66
CA LEU A 6 -16.17 -5.25 -3.43
C LEU A 6 -15.39 -5.78 -4.64
N PHE A 7 -14.60 -4.92 -5.26
CA PHE A 7 -13.57 -5.35 -6.21
C PHE A 7 -12.30 -5.73 -5.45
N ILE A 8 -11.75 -6.90 -5.70
CA ILE A 8 -10.48 -7.35 -5.14
C ILE A 8 -9.46 -7.49 -6.27
N GLY A 9 -8.42 -6.67 -6.26
CA GLY A 9 -7.29 -6.78 -7.16
C GLY A 9 -6.09 -7.42 -6.48
N VAL A 10 -5.43 -8.36 -7.13
CA VAL A 10 -4.20 -8.99 -6.62
C VAL A 10 -3.05 -8.67 -7.55
N VAL A 11 -2.03 -8.00 -7.02
CA VAL A 11 -0.75 -7.76 -7.69
C VAL A 11 0.13 -8.97 -7.50
N SER A 12 0.50 -9.63 -8.58
CA SER A 12 1.40 -10.77 -8.57
C SER A 12 2.37 -10.67 -9.75
N HIS A 13 3.34 -11.56 -9.84
CA HIS A 13 4.25 -11.64 -10.97
C HIS A 13 4.54 -13.10 -11.34
N GLU A 14 4.89 -13.35 -12.60
CA GLU A 14 5.30 -14.66 -13.05
C GLU A 14 6.53 -15.14 -12.26
N GLY A 15 6.48 -16.36 -11.75
CA GLY A 15 7.54 -16.91 -10.90
C GLY A 15 7.55 -16.41 -9.46
N SER A 16 6.49 -15.70 -9.01
CA SER A 16 6.35 -15.40 -7.59
C SER A 16 6.24 -16.68 -6.77
N ARG A 17 7.08 -16.79 -5.73
CA ARG A 17 6.99 -17.88 -4.76
C ARG A 17 5.68 -17.87 -3.96
N PHE A 18 4.98 -16.76 -3.96
CA PHE A 18 3.69 -16.56 -3.27
C PHE A 18 2.47 -16.75 -4.17
N ALA A 19 2.65 -16.97 -5.47
CA ALA A 19 1.53 -17.16 -6.40
C ALA A 19 0.62 -18.31 -5.97
N VAL A 20 1.17 -19.36 -5.33
CA VAL A 20 0.43 -20.49 -4.80
C VAL A 20 -0.55 -20.06 -3.70
N SER A 21 -0.20 -19.04 -2.88
CA SER A 21 -1.08 -18.50 -1.84
C SER A 21 -2.33 -17.81 -2.41
N GLN A 22 -2.36 -17.54 -3.71
CA GLN A 22 -3.50 -16.98 -4.43
C GLN A 22 -4.36 -18.05 -5.15
N GLY A 23 -4.05 -19.33 -4.94
CA GLY A 23 -4.88 -20.46 -5.38
C GLY A 23 -6.25 -20.51 -4.66
N PRO A 24 -6.98 -21.61 -4.76
CA PRO A 24 -8.32 -21.75 -4.13
C PRO A 24 -8.35 -21.44 -2.64
N ASP A 25 -7.26 -21.74 -1.93
CA ASP A 25 -7.11 -21.49 -0.48
C ASP A 25 -6.40 -20.17 -0.17
N GLY A 26 -6.09 -19.37 -1.19
CA GLY A 26 -5.42 -18.07 -1.02
C GLY A 26 -6.33 -17.01 -0.42
N LEU A 27 -5.71 -15.95 0.13
CA LEU A 27 -6.42 -14.86 0.82
C LEU A 27 -7.56 -14.27 -0.02
N ALA A 28 -7.32 -13.97 -1.30
CA ALA A 28 -8.32 -13.37 -2.17
C ALA A 28 -9.54 -14.30 -2.40
N SER A 29 -9.30 -15.60 -2.60
CA SER A 29 -10.36 -16.60 -2.78
C SER A 29 -11.19 -16.79 -1.51
N GLN A 30 -10.53 -16.82 -0.34
CA GLN A 30 -11.21 -16.88 0.95
C GLN A 30 -12.07 -15.63 1.19
N LEU A 31 -11.58 -14.44 0.83
CA LEU A 31 -12.35 -13.20 0.94
C LEU A 31 -13.58 -13.19 0.04
N VAL A 32 -13.48 -13.70 -1.20
CA VAL A 32 -14.66 -13.84 -2.09
C VAL A 32 -15.72 -14.76 -1.50
N ALA A 33 -15.29 -15.85 -0.87
CA ALA A 33 -16.22 -16.76 -0.21
C ALA A 33 -16.87 -16.14 1.04
N ALA A 34 -16.17 -15.23 1.74
CA ALA A 34 -16.61 -14.64 3.00
C ALA A 34 -17.37 -13.31 2.82
N VAL A 35 -17.09 -12.54 1.75
CA VAL A 35 -17.69 -11.22 1.50
C VAL A 35 -18.67 -11.29 0.34
N ALA A 36 -19.94 -11.12 0.61
CA ALA A 36 -20.99 -11.14 -0.42
C ALA A 36 -20.74 -10.04 -1.47
N GLY A 37 -20.80 -10.43 -2.75
CA GLY A 37 -20.62 -9.51 -3.87
C GLY A 37 -19.17 -9.16 -4.19
N ALA A 38 -18.19 -9.85 -3.60
CA ALA A 38 -16.79 -9.68 -3.95
C ALA A 38 -16.43 -10.39 -5.27
N ALA A 39 -15.60 -9.76 -6.09
CA ALA A 39 -15.05 -10.33 -7.32
C ALA A 39 -13.53 -10.12 -7.37
N VAL A 40 -12.78 -11.17 -7.70
CA VAL A 40 -11.31 -11.16 -7.76
C VAL A 40 -10.83 -10.97 -9.19
N HIS A 41 -9.86 -10.09 -9.32
CA HIS A 41 -9.06 -9.90 -10.52
C HIS A 41 -7.57 -10.04 -10.17
N VAL A 42 -6.91 -11.04 -10.71
CA VAL A 42 -5.47 -11.25 -10.53
C VAL A 42 -4.74 -10.64 -11.72
N ASN A 43 -3.79 -9.77 -11.43
CA ASN A 43 -2.87 -9.24 -12.42
C ASN A 43 -1.51 -9.91 -12.23
N THR A 44 -1.21 -10.92 -13.03
CA THR A 44 0.08 -11.59 -13.06
C THR A 44 0.86 -11.02 -14.24
N VAL A 45 1.57 -9.91 -14.06
CA VAL A 45 2.10 -9.25 -15.24
C VAL A 45 3.51 -8.75 -15.08
N ASP A 46 4.38 -9.25 -15.92
CA ASP A 46 5.51 -8.53 -16.44
C ASP A 46 5.02 -7.59 -17.56
N LEU A 47 4.41 -6.46 -17.18
CA LEU A 47 3.87 -5.46 -18.11
C LEU A 47 4.96 -4.84 -18.99
N LEU A 48 6.19 -4.82 -18.51
CA LEU A 48 7.34 -4.29 -19.23
C LEU A 48 8.23 -5.44 -19.71
N PRO A 49 8.57 -5.49 -21.01
CA PRO A 49 9.53 -6.44 -21.54
C PRO A 49 10.93 -6.20 -20.94
N VAL A 50 11.81 -7.21 -21.05
CA VAL A 50 13.18 -7.16 -20.49
C VAL A 50 13.99 -6.00 -21.09
N ASP A 51 13.75 -5.70 -22.35
CA ASP A 51 14.37 -4.64 -23.17
C ASP A 51 13.56 -3.36 -23.23
N SER A 52 12.70 -3.14 -22.23
CA SER A 52 11.86 -1.94 -22.18
C SER A 52 12.69 -0.65 -22.32
N PRO A 53 12.33 0.26 -23.22
CA PRO A 53 13.00 1.54 -23.37
C PRO A 53 12.84 2.46 -22.15
N LEU A 54 11.95 2.12 -21.21
CA LEU A 54 11.77 2.84 -19.94
C LEU A 54 12.83 2.53 -18.90
N VAL A 55 13.65 1.48 -19.12
CA VAL A 55 14.72 1.07 -18.20
C VAL A 55 16.06 1.43 -18.82
N THR A 56 16.46 2.70 -18.68
CA THR A 56 17.73 3.24 -19.17
C THR A 56 18.77 3.38 -18.04
N PRO A 57 20.05 3.56 -18.34
CA PRO A 57 21.06 3.91 -17.32
C PRO A 57 20.68 5.17 -16.53
N GLU A 58 20.06 6.16 -17.19
CA GLU A 58 19.59 7.41 -16.57
C GLU A 58 18.45 7.14 -15.58
N THR A 59 17.48 6.30 -15.95
CA THR A 59 16.39 5.87 -15.07
C THR A 59 16.94 5.17 -13.83
N VAL A 60 17.91 4.28 -14.00
CA VAL A 60 18.60 3.58 -12.90
C VAL A 60 19.29 4.56 -11.96
N GLN A 61 20.02 5.53 -12.52
CA GLN A 61 20.71 6.56 -11.74
C GLN A 61 19.72 7.52 -11.06
N GLY A 62 18.63 7.87 -11.73
CA GLY A 62 17.56 8.72 -11.21
C GLY A 62 16.92 8.16 -9.95
N THR A 63 16.70 6.85 -9.89
CA THR A 63 16.13 6.14 -8.73
C THR A 63 16.91 6.42 -7.44
N LEU A 64 18.25 6.38 -7.51
CA LEU A 64 19.11 6.65 -6.35
C LEU A 64 19.01 8.07 -5.82
N THR A 65 18.88 9.04 -6.73
CA THR A 65 18.82 10.47 -6.37
C THR A 65 17.46 10.81 -5.78
N ALA A 66 16.42 10.19 -6.30
CA ALA A 66 15.04 10.48 -5.93
C ALA A 66 14.69 10.04 -4.51
N GLU A 67 15.11 8.86 -4.09
CA GLU A 67 14.87 8.40 -2.72
C GLU A 67 15.40 9.41 -1.68
N LEU A 68 16.49 10.12 -1.99
CA LEU A 68 17.08 11.13 -1.13
C LEU A 68 16.21 12.37 -0.98
N GLN A 69 15.67 12.83 -2.09
CA GLN A 69 14.83 14.04 -2.13
C GLN A 69 13.48 13.77 -1.51
N LEU A 70 12.89 12.62 -1.84
CA LEU A 70 11.59 12.19 -1.34
C LEU A 70 11.60 12.02 0.18
N ASP A 71 12.64 11.40 0.74
CA ASP A 71 12.76 11.21 2.17
C ASP A 71 12.78 12.54 2.94
N ARG A 72 13.49 13.54 2.43
CA ARG A 72 13.52 14.88 3.03
C ARG A 72 12.16 15.59 2.91
N THR A 73 11.56 15.52 1.73
CA THR A 73 10.27 16.15 1.46
C THR A 73 9.19 15.52 2.33
N TRP A 74 9.19 14.21 2.43
CA TRP A 74 8.23 13.48 3.24
C TRP A 74 8.44 13.69 4.74
N ALA A 75 9.68 13.68 5.23
CA ALA A 75 9.97 14.00 6.62
C ALA A 75 9.49 15.40 7.01
N LYS A 76 9.66 16.38 6.13
CA LYS A 76 9.14 17.73 6.31
C LYS A 76 7.61 17.76 6.31
N PHE A 77 6.98 17.09 5.35
CA PHE A 77 5.52 16.99 5.26
C PHE A 77 4.92 16.37 6.53
N LEU A 78 5.47 15.28 7.02
CA LEU A 78 5.01 14.61 8.23
C LEU A 78 5.29 15.37 9.52
N GLY A 79 6.20 16.36 9.50
CA GLY A 79 6.61 17.08 10.70
C GLY A 79 7.29 16.17 11.72
N ARG A 80 8.13 15.23 11.26
CA ARG A 80 8.80 14.25 12.12
C ARG A 80 9.59 14.94 13.22
N PRO A 81 9.43 14.55 14.50
CA PRO A 81 10.21 15.10 15.60
C PRO A 81 11.70 14.79 15.40
N GLN A 82 12.54 15.83 15.54
CA GLN A 82 13.99 15.73 15.45
C GLN A 82 14.56 15.24 16.80
N GLY A 83 14.34 13.97 17.12
CA GLY A 83 14.90 13.36 18.32
C GLY A 83 16.17 12.53 18.03
N MET A 84 16.82 12.02 19.09
CA MET A 84 18.04 11.20 18.99
C MET A 84 17.83 9.93 18.13
N HIS A 85 16.62 9.37 18.14
CA HIS A 85 16.22 8.27 17.27
C HIS A 85 16.25 8.66 15.78
N TRP A 86 15.91 9.91 15.45
CA TRP A 86 16.00 10.45 14.09
C TRP A 86 17.44 10.43 13.56
N TRP A 87 18.42 10.77 14.39
CA TRP A 87 19.85 10.70 14.02
C TRP A 87 20.31 9.26 13.70
N GLY A 88 19.86 8.27 14.48
CA GLY A 88 20.14 6.85 14.22
C GLY A 88 19.57 6.39 12.89
N VAL A 89 18.33 6.74 12.60
CA VAL A 89 17.67 6.45 11.32
C VAL A 89 18.40 7.15 10.15
N HIS A 90 18.81 8.42 10.33
CA HIS A 90 19.57 9.13 9.30
C HIS A 90 20.97 8.55 9.09
N ALA A 91 21.67 8.14 10.13
CA ALA A 91 22.97 7.49 10.01
C ALA A 91 22.86 6.14 9.28
N ALA A 92 21.88 5.32 9.63
CA ALA A 92 21.61 4.04 8.96
C ALA A 92 21.23 4.27 7.47
N ARG A 93 20.39 5.26 7.19
CA ARG A 93 20.04 5.66 5.83
C ARG A 93 21.22 6.21 5.05
N TRP A 94 22.07 7.01 5.69
CA TRP A 94 23.30 7.49 5.05
C TRP A 94 24.27 6.36 4.73
N GLY A 95 24.46 5.39 5.63
CA GLY A 95 25.24 4.19 5.39
C GLY A 95 24.67 3.37 4.22
N ARG A 96 23.34 3.14 4.20
CA ARG A 96 22.66 2.46 3.09
C ARG A 96 22.86 3.20 1.76
N ARG A 97 22.80 4.53 1.76
CA ARG A 97 23.02 5.37 0.56
C ARG A 97 24.43 5.29 0.02
N THR A 98 25.43 5.31 0.91
CA THR A 98 26.83 5.11 0.50
C THR A 98 27.01 3.74 -0.13
N TRP A 99 26.39 2.72 0.47
CA TRP A 99 26.35 1.38 -0.11
C TRP A 99 25.65 1.34 -1.48
N GLN A 100 24.50 1.96 -1.63
CA GLN A 100 23.76 2.02 -2.89
C GLN A 100 24.50 2.79 -3.99
N ARG A 101 25.28 3.81 -3.65
CA ARG A 101 26.16 4.50 -4.61
C ARG A 101 27.25 3.58 -5.18
N LEU A 102 27.75 2.68 -4.33
CA LEU A 102 28.74 1.68 -4.74
C LEU A 102 28.11 0.49 -5.46
N HIS A 103 26.81 0.26 -5.21
CA HIS A 103 26.01 -0.85 -5.73
C HIS A 103 24.69 -0.29 -6.28
N PRO A 104 24.71 0.36 -7.44
CA PRO A 104 23.49 0.94 -8.02
C PRO A 104 22.44 -0.17 -8.28
N PRO A 105 21.15 0.17 -8.21
CA PRO A 105 20.10 -0.79 -8.52
C PRO A 105 20.30 -1.34 -9.93
N SER A 106 20.08 -2.62 -10.10
CA SER A 106 20.18 -3.23 -11.42
C SER A 106 19.00 -2.80 -12.30
N PRO A 107 19.17 -2.78 -13.64
CA PRO A 107 18.05 -2.55 -14.55
C PRO A 107 16.84 -3.49 -14.30
N SER A 108 17.11 -4.74 -13.93
CA SER A 108 16.05 -5.71 -13.58
C SER A 108 15.28 -5.30 -12.33
N MET A 109 15.94 -4.73 -11.32
CA MET A 109 15.28 -4.21 -10.13
C MET A 109 14.40 -2.99 -10.49
N VAL A 110 14.91 -2.05 -11.29
CA VAL A 110 14.13 -0.89 -11.73
C VAL A 110 12.91 -1.34 -12.54
N ARG A 111 13.07 -2.28 -13.46
CA ARG A 111 11.96 -2.88 -14.20
C ARG A 111 10.93 -3.51 -13.27
N ARG A 112 11.36 -4.23 -12.25
CA ARG A 112 10.45 -4.82 -11.25
C ARG A 112 9.63 -3.76 -10.52
N LEU A 113 10.26 -2.65 -10.09
CA LEU A 113 9.55 -1.54 -9.43
C LEU A 113 8.49 -0.94 -10.35
N LEU A 114 8.83 -0.71 -11.62
CA LEU A 114 7.88 -0.21 -12.62
C LEU A 114 6.73 -1.19 -12.88
N ASN A 115 7.01 -2.48 -12.98
CA ASN A 115 5.98 -3.49 -13.16
C ASN A 115 5.00 -3.53 -11.98
N ILE A 116 5.50 -3.43 -10.75
CA ILE A 116 4.66 -3.37 -9.55
C ILE A 116 3.78 -2.11 -9.59
N GLU A 117 4.35 -0.95 -9.90
CA GLU A 117 3.62 0.32 -10.01
C GLU A 117 2.50 0.24 -11.05
N LEU A 118 2.84 -0.21 -12.26
CA LEU A 118 1.88 -0.32 -13.36
C LEU A 118 0.77 -1.33 -13.05
N SER A 119 1.10 -2.43 -12.37
CA SER A 119 0.11 -3.43 -11.94
C SER A 119 -0.87 -2.87 -10.90
N HIS A 120 -0.38 -2.12 -9.93
CA HIS A 120 -1.25 -1.42 -8.98
C HIS A 120 -2.18 -0.44 -9.69
N LEU A 121 -1.64 0.42 -10.58
CA LEU A 121 -2.43 1.39 -11.32
C LEU A 121 -3.47 0.74 -12.23
N ASP A 122 -3.13 -0.35 -12.91
CA ASP A 122 -4.08 -1.09 -13.76
C ASP A 122 -5.23 -1.67 -12.92
N LEU A 123 -4.93 -2.30 -11.80
CA LEU A 123 -5.95 -2.82 -10.88
C LEU A 123 -6.82 -1.72 -10.27
N MET A 124 -6.25 -0.58 -9.90
CA MET A 124 -7.00 0.58 -9.43
C MET A 124 -8.00 1.07 -10.51
N ARG A 125 -7.55 1.19 -11.78
CA ARG A 125 -8.41 1.57 -12.89
C ARG A 125 -9.50 0.55 -13.19
N ARG A 126 -9.19 -0.76 -13.13
CA ARG A 126 -10.19 -1.83 -13.27
C ARG A 126 -11.20 -1.80 -12.12
N GLY A 127 -10.73 -1.53 -10.90
CA GLY A 127 -11.61 -1.34 -9.75
C GLY A 127 -12.59 -0.19 -9.95
N LEU A 128 -12.12 0.96 -10.46
CA LEU A 128 -12.97 2.07 -10.83
C LEU A 128 -13.98 1.70 -11.93
N ALA A 129 -13.52 1.00 -12.97
CA ALA A 129 -14.36 0.57 -14.09
C ALA A 129 -15.40 -0.49 -13.70
N SER A 130 -15.20 -1.24 -12.63
CA SER A 130 -16.13 -2.27 -12.14
C SER A 130 -17.44 -1.72 -11.59
N GLY A 131 -17.45 -0.43 -11.20
CA GLY A 131 -18.59 0.20 -10.54
C GLY A 131 -18.78 -0.22 -9.08
N ALA A 132 -17.88 -1.04 -8.50
CA ALA A 132 -17.93 -1.39 -7.09
C ALA A 132 -17.63 -0.15 -6.23
N PRO A 133 -18.36 0.10 -5.14
CA PRO A 133 -18.10 1.24 -4.26
C PRO A 133 -16.79 1.13 -3.48
N TRP A 134 -16.23 -0.07 -3.41
CA TRP A 134 -14.99 -0.38 -2.71
C TRP A 134 -14.03 -1.21 -3.57
N VAL A 135 -12.75 -0.89 -3.45
CA VAL A 135 -11.66 -1.54 -4.15
C VAL A 135 -10.60 -1.95 -3.14
N LEU A 136 -10.34 -3.24 -3.00
CA LEU A 136 -9.26 -3.81 -2.20
C LEU A 136 -8.13 -4.23 -3.14
N ILE A 137 -6.94 -3.67 -2.95
CA ILE A 137 -5.74 -4.10 -3.66
C ILE A 137 -4.86 -4.88 -2.68
N LEU A 138 -4.44 -6.06 -3.08
CA LEU A 138 -3.59 -6.97 -2.33
C LEU A 138 -2.31 -7.25 -3.13
N GLU A 139 -1.18 -7.40 -2.45
CA GLU A 139 -0.01 -8.07 -3.01
C GLU A 139 -0.12 -9.59 -2.76
N ASP A 140 0.52 -10.39 -3.59
CA ASP A 140 0.42 -11.85 -3.56
C ASP A 140 1.04 -12.51 -2.32
N ASP A 141 1.86 -11.78 -1.58
CA ASP A 141 2.46 -12.21 -0.31
C ASP A 141 1.65 -11.80 0.93
N GLY A 142 0.45 -11.23 0.74
CA GLY A 142 -0.48 -10.92 1.84
C GLY A 142 -1.15 -12.18 2.39
N PHE A 143 -1.20 -12.32 3.70
CA PHE A 143 -1.91 -13.41 4.38
C PHE A 143 -2.61 -12.95 5.67
N THR A 144 -3.63 -13.68 6.05
CA THR A 144 -4.29 -13.52 7.38
C THR A 144 -4.36 -14.86 8.08
N SER A 145 -4.28 -14.84 9.39
CA SER A 145 -4.52 -16.04 10.22
C SER A 145 -5.98 -16.19 10.65
N ASP A 146 -6.84 -15.22 10.28
CA ASP A 146 -8.23 -15.18 10.69
C ASP A 146 -9.06 -14.44 9.63
N ILE A 147 -9.58 -15.22 8.69
CA ILE A 147 -10.38 -14.70 7.57
C ILE A 147 -11.72 -14.16 8.04
N GLN A 148 -12.28 -14.73 9.11
CA GLN A 148 -13.55 -14.27 9.66
C GLN A 148 -13.38 -12.88 10.28
N ASP A 149 -12.36 -12.68 11.13
CA ASP A 149 -12.02 -11.36 11.71
C ASP A 149 -11.84 -10.31 10.61
N LEU A 150 -11.12 -10.66 9.53
CA LEU A 150 -10.89 -9.75 8.42
C LEU A 150 -12.20 -9.43 7.66
N SER A 151 -13.02 -10.43 7.34
CA SER A 151 -14.25 -10.23 6.56
C SER A 151 -15.29 -9.42 7.34
N GLU A 152 -15.45 -9.67 8.63
CA GLU A 152 -16.33 -8.91 9.52
C GLU A 152 -15.86 -7.45 9.66
N GLY A 153 -14.55 -7.23 9.81
CA GLY A 153 -13.96 -5.90 9.86
C GLY A 153 -14.17 -5.13 8.56
N LEU A 154 -13.93 -5.75 7.40
CA LEU A 154 -14.20 -5.15 6.09
C LEU A 154 -15.67 -4.80 5.92
N ALA A 155 -16.58 -5.74 6.24
CA ALA A 155 -18.02 -5.50 6.14
C ALA A 155 -18.43 -4.28 6.98
N ARG A 156 -17.90 -4.16 8.20
CA ARG A 156 -18.19 -2.99 9.06
C ARG A 156 -17.68 -1.69 8.47
N LEU A 157 -16.43 -1.66 7.98
CA LEU A 157 -15.85 -0.47 7.36
C LEU A 157 -16.65 -0.01 6.14
N MET A 158 -17.08 -0.95 5.30
CA MET A 158 -17.84 -0.66 4.07
C MET A 158 -19.25 -0.16 4.34
N HIS A 159 -19.82 -0.36 5.54
CA HIS A 159 -21.16 0.08 5.91
C HIS A 159 -21.18 1.36 6.76
N LEU A 160 -20.04 2.01 6.96
CA LEU A 160 -19.98 3.28 7.69
C LEU A 160 -20.71 4.38 6.92
N SER A 161 -21.43 5.24 7.65
CA SER A 161 -22.13 6.41 7.08
C SER A 161 -21.15 7.48 6.56
N ALA A 162 -19.98 7.56 7.17
CA ALA A 162 -18.87 8.43 6.75
C ALA A 162 -17.63 7.54 6.52
N PRO A 163 -17.50 6.96 5.33
CA PRO A 163 -16.40 6.04 5.05
C PRO A 163 -15.07 6.79 4.89
N PRO A 164 -13.95 6.13 5.22
CA PRO A 164 -12.62 6.67 4.93
C PRO A 164 -12.35 6.72 3.43
N GLY A 165 -11.38 7.50 3.03
CA GLY A 165 -10.87 7.47 1.66
C GLY A 165 -10.12 6.18 1.38
N PHE A 166 -9.19 5.83 2.28
CA PHE A 166 -8.56 4.51 2.25
C PHE A 166 -8.24 3.98 3.66
N VAL A 167 -8.06 2.66 3.74
CA VAL A 167 -7.67 1.96 4.96
C VAL A 167 -6.48 1.04 4.67
N ASN A 168 -5.37 1.27 5.37
CA ASN A 168 -4.29 0.30 5.43
C ASN A 168 -4.69 -0.88 6.31
N LEU A 169 -4.65 -2.08 5.71
CA LEU A 169 -4.99 -3.34 6.36
C LEU A 169 -3.76 -4.20 6.64
N SER A 170 -2.60 -3.79 6.16
CA SER A 170 -1.34 -4.49 6.36
C SER A 170 -0.27 -3.57 6.94
N GLU A 171 0.79 -4.16 7.46
CA GLU A 171 1.90 -3.47 8.09
C GLU A 171 3.21 -4.13 7.68
N SER A 172 4.10 -3.38 6.99
CA SER A 172 5.49 -3.77 6.74
C SER A 172 6.42 -3.13 7.76
N PHE A 173 6.11 -1.89 8.15
CA PHE A 173 6.82 -1.13 9.18
C PHE A 173 5.82 -0.61 10.18
N THR A 174 6.20 -0.63 11.45
CA THR A 174 5.36 -0.06 12.51
C THR A 174 5.23 1.46 12.34
N THR A 175 4.15 2.02 12.82
CA THR A 175 3.91 3.47 12.81
C THR A 175 5.03 4.22 13.52
N ARG A 176 5.62 3.61 14.56
CA ARG A 176 6.77 4.13 15.30
C ARG A 176 8.06 4.17 14.44
N GLU A 177 8.35 3.10 13.70
CA GLU A 177 9.50 3.05 12.77
C GLU A 177 9.38 4.11 11.67
N LEU A 178 8.17 4.36 11.22
CA LEU A 178 7.88 5.42 10.26
C LEU A 178 7.88 6.81 10.90
N GLY A 179 7.82 6.90 12.23
CA GLY A 179 7.76 8.16 12.98
C GLY A 179 6.46 8.93 12.73
N ILE A 180 5.34 8.23 12.56
CA ILE A 180 4.02 8.81 12.28
C ILE A 180 3.04 8.74 13.45
N ASP A 181 3.41 8.13 14.58
CA ASP A 181 2.53 7.98 15.76
C ASP A 181 1.87 9.30 16.17
N HIS A 182 2.61 10.41 16.10
CA HIS A 182 2.13 11.74 16.46
C HIS A 182 1.06 12.29 15.51
N LEU A 183 0.85 11.66 14.37
CA LEU A 183 -0.19 11.99 13.38
C LEU A 183 -1.46 11.18 13.57
N LEU A 184 -1.41 10.12 14.36
CA LEU A 184 -2.49 9.16 14.50
C LEU A 184 -3.39 9.50 15.68
N SER A 185 -4.68 9.23 15.52
CA SER A 185 -5.67 9.29 16.59
C SER A 185 -6.74 8.22 16.35
N PRO A 186 -7.34 7.66 17.43
CA PRO A 186 -8.46 6.73 17.28
C PRO A 186 -9.62 7.36 16.53
N VAL A 187 -10.29 6.58 15.68
CA VAL A 187 -11.53 7.01 15.02
C VAL A 187 -12.69 6.84 16.00
N SER A 188 -13.35 7.97 16.35
CA SER A 188 -14.45 7.96 17.30
C SER A 188 -15.63 7.14 16.78
N GLY A 189 -16.18 6.25 17.63
CA GLY A 189 -17.35 5.44 17.32
C GLY A 189 -17.13 4.32 16.31
N VAL A 190 -15.88 4.12 15.84
CA VAL A 190 -15.52 3.02 14.95
C VAL A 190 -14.69 2.00 15.74
N THR A 191 -15.21 0.78 15.78
CA THR A 191 -14.50 -0.38 16.34
C THR A 191 -14.31 -1.40 15.24
N TRP A 192 -13.18 -2.07 15.23
CA TRP A 192 -13.00 -3.24 14.40
C TRP A 192 -14.02 -4.31 14.85
N ALA A 193 -14.79 -4.86 13.91
CA ALA A 193 -15.65 -6.00 14.21
C ALA A 193 -14.82 -7.26 13.98
N GLY A 194 -14.88 -8.20 14.88
CA GLY A 194 -14.15 -9.46 14.78
C GLY A 194 -13.67 -9.95 16.14
N GLY A 195 -13.08 -11.14 16.17
CA GLY A 195 -12.69 -11.81 17.39
C GLY A 195 -11.46 -11.22 18.08
N ARG A 196 -10.70 -10.36 17.39
CA ARG A 196 -9.46 -9.78 17.93
C ARG A 196 -9.60 -8.28 18.20
N PRO A 197 -9.14 -7.79 19.34
CA PRO A 197 -9.15 -6.35 19.61
C PRO A 197 -8.18 -5.64 18.68
N ARG A 198 -8.72 -4.72 17.85
CA ARG A 198 -7.93 -3.86 16.95
C ARG A 198 -8.40 -2.43 17.08
N SER A 199 -7.47 -1.51 17.00
CA SER A 199 -7.73 -0.08 16.93
C SER A 199 -7.86 0.36 15.49
N VAL A 200 -8.87 1.15 15.19
CA VAL A 200 -8.96 1.87 13.91
C VAL A 200 -8.46 3.30 14.16
N LEU A 201 -7.37 3.63 13.51
CA LEU A 201 -6.68 4.91 13.66
C LEU A 201 -6.85 5.75 12.39
N GLN A 202 -7.02 7.06 12.55
CA GLN A 202 -7.01 8.02 11.45
C GLN A 202 -5.74 8.85 11.48
N ALA A 203 -5.17 9.12 10.32
CA ALA A 203 -4.00 9.98 10.17
C ALA A 203 -4.42 11.42 9.88
N ARG A 204 -3.88 12.39 10.62
CA ARG A 204 -4.09 13.84 10.36
C ARG A 204 -3.52 14.27 9.01
N LYS A 205 -2.49 13.59 8.53
CA LYS A 205 -1.93 13.75 7.19
C LYS A 205 -2.00 12.41 6.47
N PRO A 206 -2.36 12.39 5.19
CA PRO A 206 -2.48 11.14 4.46
C PRO A 206 -1.11 10.48 4.33
N VAL A 207 -1.04 9.21 4.67
CA VAL A 207 0.18 8.42 4.67
C VAL A 207 -0.17 6.95 4.60
N THR A 208 0.64 6.19 3.87
CA THR A 208 0.62 4.73 3.90
C THR A 208 1.95 4.18 4.40
N ASN A 209 1.93 3.08 5.14
CA ASN A 209 3.12 2.38 5.61
C ASN A 209 3.50 1.19 4.73
N THR A 210 2.60 0.80 3.81
CA THR A 210 2.79 -0.30 2.87
C THR A 210 1.69 -0.28 1.82
N VAL A 211 1.85 -1.03 0.75
CA VAL A 211 0.82 -1.27 -0.27
C VAL A 211 0.33 -2.72 -0.32
N CYS A 212 0.83 -3.59 0.56
CA CYS A 212 0.50 -5.01 0.57
C CYS A 212 -1.02 -5.28 0.67
N ALA A 213 -1.77 -4.45 1.41
CA ALA A 213 -3.24 -4.54 1.44
C ALA A 213 -3.86 -3.19 1.78
N ILE A 214 -4.56 -2.59 0.82
CA ILE A 214 -5.25 -1.32 1.01
C ILE A 214 -6.67 -1.40 0.46
N LEU A 215 -7.64 -1.02 1.30
CA LEU A 215 -9.04 -0.84 0.92
C LEU A 215 -9.29 0.63 0.58
N TYR A 216 -9.79 0.90 -0.62
CA TYR A 216 -10.11 2.24 -1.10
C TYR A 216 -11.61 2.43 -1.28
N SER A 217 -12.16 3.60 -0.93
CA SER A 217 -13.45 4.02 -1.46
C SER A 217 -13.27 4.49 -2.92
N THR A 218 -14.21 4.18 -3.78
CA THR A 218 -14.13 4.51 -5.21
C THR A 218 -14.04 6.03 -5.46
N SER A 219 -14.74 6.84 -4.65
CA SER A 219 -14.66 8.30 -4.74
C SER A 219 -13.24 8.83 -4.49
N PHE A 220 -12.58 8.34 -3.44
CA PHE A 220 -11.21 8.71 -3.14
C PHE A 220 -10.23 8.15 -4.17
N LEU A 221 -10.43 6.90 -4.61
CA LEU A 221 -9.57 6.24 -5.58
C LEU A 221 -9.54 6.99 -6.94
N THR A 222 -10.64 7.62 -7.33
CA THR A 222 -10.69 8.47 -8.53
C THR A 222 -9.69 9.62 -8.44
N ASP A 223 -9.68 10.35 -7.34
CA ASP A 223 -8.74 11.45 -7.12
C ASP A 223 -7.30 10.95 -7.03
N LEU A 224 -7.11 9.81 -6.38
CA LEU A 224 -5.77 9.21 -6.21
C LEU A 224 -5.18 8.77 -7.55
N VAL A 225 -5.94 8.07 -8.39
CA VAL A 225 -5.48 7.65 -9.72
C VAL A 225 -5.13 8.86 -10.59
N GLN A 226 -5.96 9.92 -10.57
CA GLN A 226 -5.65 11.17 -11.28
C GLN A 226 -4.34 11.80 -10.77
N ALA A 227 -4.11 11.81 -9.45
CA ALA A 227 -2.88 12.34 -8.90
C ALA A 227 -1.66 11.48 -9.26
N MET A 228 -1.81 10.15 -9.24
CA MET A 228 -0.76 9.23 -9.68
C MET A 228 -0.41 9.41 -11.16
N ASP A 229 -1.42 9.58 -12.02
CA ASP A 229 -1.24 9.82 -13.46
C ASP A 229 -0.56 11.18 -13.76
N ALA A 230 -0.74 12.15 -12.87
CA ALA A 230 -0.09 13.46 -12.99
C ALA A 230 1.37 13.46 -12.50
N LEU A 231 1.78 12.44 -11.73
CA LEU A 231 3.17 12.30 -11.33
C LEU A 231 4.03 11.84 -12.52
N PRO A 232 5.24 12.37 -12.66
CA PRO A 232 6.16 11.87 -13.68
C PRO A 232 6.48 10.39 -13.40
N MET A 233 6.67 9.61 -14.45
CA MET A 233 7.09 8.22 -14.33
C MET A 233 8.47 8.14 -13.65
N GLU A 234 9.33 9.06 -13.94
CA GLU A 234 10.60 9.25 -13.24
C GLU A 234 10.47 10.28 -12.11
N PRO A 235 11.10 10.07 -10.98
CA PRO A 235 12.01 8.96 -10.68
C PRO A 235 11.26 7.66 -10.39
N VAL A 236 11.86 6.53 -10.78
CA VAL A 236 11.36 5.21 -10.43
C VAL A 236 11.66 4.92 -8.98
N VAL A 237 10.62 4.80 -8.19
CA VAL A 237 10.69 4.51 -6.76
C VAL A 237 9.67 3.41 -6.41
N PRO A 238 9.79 2.73 -5.27
CA PRO A 238 8.76 1.81 -4.82
C PRO A 238 7.37 2.47 -4.81
N ILE A 239 6.34 1.71 -5.15
CA ILE A 239 4.95 2.22 -5.29
C ILE A 239 4.42 2.88 -4.03
N ASP A 240 4.78 2.41 -2.85
CA ASP A 240 4.41 3.03 -1.57
C ASP A 240 4.95 4.47 -1.45
N TRP A 241 6.12 4.74 -1.97
CA TRP A 241 6.66 6.11 -2.05
C TRP A 241 5.90 6.97 -3.05
N LYS A 242 5.59 6.45 -4.24
CA LYS A 242 4.78 7.18 -5.22
C LYS A 242 3.38 7.46 -4.70
N LEU A 243 2.77 6.47 -4.05
CA LEU A 243 1.48 6.64 -3.42
C LEU A 243 1.52 7.76 -2.36
N ASN A 244 2.53 7.78 -1.51
CA ASN A 244 2.72 8.86 -0.54
C ASN A 244 2.96 10.23 -1.20
N MET A 245 3.62 10.30 -2.36
CA MET A 245 3.75 11.55 -3.13
C MET A 245 2.39 12.03 -3.64
N ALA A 246 1.59 11.15 -4.21
CA ALA A 246 0.25 11.48 -4.68
C ALA A 246 -0.66 11.94 -3.53
N LEU A 247 -0.63 11.24 -2.40
CA LEU A 247 -1.36 11.60 -1.19
C LEU A 247 -0.96 12.99 -0.66
N MET A 248 0.34 13.27 -0.65
CA MET A 248 0.87 14.58 -0.25
C MET A 248 0.39 15.69 -1.19
N ALA A 249 0.47 15.47 -2.49
CA ALA A 249 -0.01 16.44 -3.49
C ALA A 249 -1.51 16.71 -3.36
N LEU A 250 -2.32 15.68 -3.15
CA LEU A 250 -3.76 15.82 -2.93
C LEU A 250 -4.08 16.59 -1.64
N TYR A 251 -3.32 16.34 -0.57
CA TYR A 251 -3.50 17.04 0.70
C TYR A 251 -3.12 18.52 0.60
N GLU A 252 -1.99 18.84 -0.02
CA GLU A 252 -1.54 20.22 -0.25
C GLU A 252 -2.48 20.99 -1.17
N ALA A 253 -3.12 20.31 -2.13
CA ALA A 253 -4.17 20.87 -2.97
C ALA A 253 -5.54 20.98 -2.27
N GLY A 254 -5.68 20.57 -1.01
CA GLY A 254 -6.94 20.60 -0.27
C GLY A 254 -7.99 19.60 -0.76
N ARG A 255 -7.62 18.62 -1.60
CA ARG A 255 -8.53 17.59 -2.14
C ARG A 255 -8.75 16.42 -1.17
N VAL A 256 -7.82 16.18 -0.27
CA VAL A 256 -7.89 15.13 0.75
C VAL A 256 -7.87 15.77 2.14
N PRO A 257 -8.99 15.77 2.86
CA PRO A 257 -9.04 16.32 4.21
C PRO A 257 -8.28 15.46 5.22
N ALA A 258 -7.93 16.07 6.35
CA ALA A 258 -7.39 15.34 7.49
C ALA A 258 -8.35 14.21 7.92
N GLY A 259 -7.78 13.08 8.31
CA GLY A 259 -8.57 11.92 8.76
C GLY A 259 -9.15 11.05 7.64
N THR A 260 -8.84 11.31 6.36
CA THR A 260 -9.28 10.49 5.23
C THR A 260 -8.57 9.13 5.20
N CYS A 261 -7.33 9.06 5.68
CA CYS A 261 -6.49 7.88 5.66
C CYS A 261 -6.51 7.19 7.02
N TRP A 262 -6.91 5.92 7.00
CA TRP A 262 -7.02 5.10 8.20
C TRP A 262 -6.02 3.94 8.19
N LEU A 263 -5.73 3.45 9.38
CA LEU A 263 -4.90 2.27 9.62
C LEU A 263 -5.60 1.38 10.65
N VAL A 264 -5.41 0.07 10.55
CA VAL A 264 -5.90 -0.90 11.54
C VAL A 264 -4.71 -1.48 12.29
N GLU A 265 -4.71 -1.34 13.61
CA GLU A 265 -3.61 -1.80 14.47
C GLU A 265 -4.11 -2.73 15.61
N PRO A 266 -3.48 -3.92 15.79
CA PRO A 266 -2.53 -4.56 14.88
C PRO A 266 -3.17 -4.88 13.53
N ALA A 267 -2.36 -4.86 12.46
CA ALA A 267 -2.85 -5.09 11.10
C ALA A 267 -3.48 -6.48 10.93
N PRO A 268 -4.65 -6.60 10.26
CA PRO A 268 -5.30 -7.90 10.03
C PRO A 268 -4.62 -8.74 8.95
N ILE A 269 -3.85 -8.11 8.07
CA ILE A 269 -3.09 -8.77 7.00
C ILE A 269 -1.60 -8.56 7.29
N ARG A 270 -0.82 -9.63 7.16
CA ARG A 270 0.63 -9.62 7.27
C ARG A 270 1.25 -9.84 5.90
N GLN A 271 2.46 -9.34 5.74
CA GLN A 271 3.26 -9.52 4.53
C GLN A 271 4.26 -10.67 4.73
N MET A 272 4.10 -11.77 3.99
CA MET A 272 4.93 -12.97 4.17
C MET A 272 6.41 -12.71 3.88
N SER A 273 6.71 -11.87 2.89
CA SER A 273 8.09 -11.54 2.54
C SER A 273 8.86 -10.82 3.66
N MET A 274 8.15 -10.23 4.62
CA MET A 274 8.71 -9.52 5.78
C MET A 274 8.78 -10.39 7.03
N GLN A 275 8.23 -11.62 7.00
CA GLN A 275 8.25 -12.53 8.13
C GLN A 275 9.52 -13.39 8.14
N PRO A 276 10.07 -13.75 9.33
CA PRO A 276 11.09 -14.77 9.43
C PRO A 276 10.63 -16.08 8.78
N ALA A 277 11.55 -16.77 8.11
CA ALA A 277 11.25 -18.01 7.38
C ALA A 277 10.57 -19.11 8.23
N GLU A 278 10.77 -19.07 9.54
CA GLU A 278 10.19 -20.00 10.52
C GLU A 278 8.68 -19.83 10.74
N ILE A 279 8.11 -18.68 10.30
CA ILE A 279 6.69 -18.36 10.50
C ILE A 279 5.87 -18.62 9.23
N LEU A 280 6.53 -18.91 8.12
CA LEU A 280 5.85 -19.15 6.86
C LEU A 280 5.10 -20.50 6.91
N PRO A 281 3.83 -20.55 6.48
CA PRO A 281 3.13 -21.82 6.34
C PRO A 281 3.86 -22.72 5.35
N SER A 282 4.03 -23.99 5.74
CA SER A 282 4.66 -25.04 4.93
C SER A 282 3.84 -25.38 3.70
#